data_e5005bb0af553c19af2bc37413134507
#
_entry.id   e5005bb0af553c19af2bc37413134507
#
_cell.length_a   1.000
_cell.length_b   1.000
_cell.length_c   1.000
_cell.angle_alpha   90.00
_cell.angle_beta   90.00
_cell.angle_gamma   90.00
#
_symmetry.space_group_name_H-M   'P 1'
#
loop_
_entity.id
_entity.type
_entity.pdbx_description
1 polymer ?
#
loop_
_entity_poly.entity_id
_entity_poly.type
_entity_poly.pdbx_seq_one_letter_code
_entity_poly.pdbx_strand_id
1 'polypeptide(L)'
;AATQVEAGTLCSYVTNYKPNSKVQETNLCGGNDITVVKGGEDFAMSGTVSGNWAITINTDDPVAAMQYLNFMYTSSEWNTLYNWGEEGVDFNVVGGTAQFVENAEYNHAMQWTAPGQFQTYPEYGNSTDLWDQYDEFNTNAIKSDAYAFMFDQTPVRNEYTALNNVYQQYQKSIEFGAVDPAPALEEMKAALDSAGYQKYLDEKQAQYTAWKEANGNA
;
A
#
# COMPACT_ATOMS: atom_id res chain seq x y z
N ALA A 1 8.55 -12.32 -0.95
CA ALA A 1 8.08 -13.14 -2.09
C ALA A 1 8.97 -12.89 -3.33
N ALA A 2 9.17 -11.64 -3.76
CA ALA A 2 9.97 -11.32 -4.96
C ALA A 2 11.37 -11.93 -4.93
N THR A 3 12.12 -11.78 -3.82
CA THR A 3 13.45 -12.42 -3.63
C THR A 3 13.43 -13.95 -3.77
N GLN A 4 12.32 -14.59 -3.39
CA GLN A 4 12.17 -16.05 -3.55
C GLN A 4 11.90 -16.44 -5.01
N VAL A 5 11.21 -15.58 -5.77
CA VAL A 5 11.04 -15.76 -7.23
C VAL A 5 12.37 -15.56 -7.94
N GLU A 6 13.12 -14.51 -7.58
CA GLU A 6 14.48 -14.28 -8.08
C GLU A 6 15.39 -15.49 -7.83
N ALA A 7 15.34 -16.07 -6.64
CA ALA A 7 16.09 -17.26 -6.26
C ALA A 7 15.54 -18.58 -6.86
N GLY A 8 14.44 -18.55 -7.61
CA GLY A 8 13.82 -19.74 -8.21
C GLY A 8 13.14 -20.69 -7.21
N THR A 9 12.86 -20.24 -6.01
CA THR A 9 12.23 -21.05 -4.94
C THR A 9 10.74 -20.82 -4.78
N LEU A 10 10.18 -19.82 -5.48
CA LEU A 10 8.75 -19.50 -5.54
C LEU A 10 8.36 -19.21 -6.99
N CYS A 11 7.23 -19.75 -7.47
CA CYS A 11 6.78 -19.55 -8.84
C CYS A 11 5.73 -18.45 -9.03
N SER A 12 5.05 -18.02 -7.95
CA SER A 12 4.00 -16.99 -8.01
C SER A 12 3.70 -16.42 -6.63
N TYR A 13 3.14 -15.21 -6.59
CA TYR A 13 2.62 -14.57 -5.38
C TYR A 13 1.53 -13.56 -5.73
N VAL A 14 0.79 -13.13 -4.72
CA VAL A 14 -0.26 -12.12 -4.84
C VAL A 14 0.28 -10.78 -4.36
N THR A 15 0.03 -9.73 -5.15
CA THR A 15 0.41 -8.35 -4.82
C THR A 15 -0.66 -7.36 -5.26
N ASN A 16 -0.53 -6.09 -4.90
CA ASN A 16 -1.44 -5.04 -5.35
C ASN A 16 -1.22 -4.72 -6.82
N TYR A 17 -2.31 -4.75 -7.59
CA TYR A 17 -2.27 -4.36 -9.00
C TYR A 17 -2.30 -2.83 -9.16
N LYS A 18 -1.47 -2.32 -10.07
CA LYS A 18 -1.41 -0.92 -10.51
C LYS A 18 -0.78 -0.82 -11.90
N PRO A 19 -0.87 0.31 -12.62
CA PRO A 19 -0.42 0.42 -14.02
C PRO A 19 1.02 -0.06 -14.29
N ASN A 20 1.97 0.19 -13.37
CA ASN A 20 3.37 -0.23 -13.52
C ASN A 20 3.69 -1.64 -12.96
N SER A 21 2.70 -2.44 -12.58
CA SER A 21 2.94 -3.74 -11.90
C SER A 21 3.87 -4.66 -12.68
N LYS A 22 3.73 -4.74 -14.01
CA LYS A 22 4.61 -5.61 -14.83
C LYS A 22 6.08 -5.22 -14.69
N VAL A 23 6.42 -3.95 -14.83
CA VAL A 23 7.79 -3.44 -14.77
C VAL A 23 8.34 -3.58 -13.35
N GLN A 24 7.58 -3.11 -12.37
CA GLN A 24 7.97 -3.16 -10.97
C GLN A 24 8.25 -4.59 -10.50
N GLU A 25 7.33 -5.52 -10.75
CA GLU A 25 7.50 -6.91 -10.30
C GLU A 25 8.64 -7.63 -11.05
N THR A 26 8.83 -7.33 -12.34
CA THR A 26 10.00 -7.84 -13.10
C THR A 26 11.31 -7.38 -12.45
N ASN A 27 11.43 -6.09 -12.11
CA ASN A 27 12.63 -5.55 -11.48
C ASN A 27 12.85 -6.11 -10.06
N LEU A 28 11.79 -6.19 -9.25
CA LEU A 28 11.86 -6.77 -7.91
C LEU A 28 12.22 -8.28 -7.91
N CYS A 29 11.92 -8.97 -9.00
CA CYS A 29 12.26 -10.39 -9.18
C CYS A 29 13.59 -10.61 -9.94
N GLY A 30 14.52 -9.65 -9.85
CA GLY A 30 15.86 -9.77 -10.43
C GLY A 30 15.88 -9.76 -11.96
N GLY A 31 14.89 -9.15 -12.62
CA GLY A 31 14.77 -9.09 -14.08
C GLY A 31 14.12 -10.31 -14.73
N ASN A 32 13.65 -11.28 -13.94
CA ASN A 32 12.89 -12.42 -14.46
C ASN A 32 11.58 -11.94 -15.11
N ASP A 33 11.23 -12.50 -16.27
CA ASP A 33 9.99 -12.12 -16.95
C ASP A 33 8.75 -12.57 -16.16
N ILE A 34 8.03 -11.61 -15.59
CA ILE A 34 6.85 -11.83 -14.75
C ILE A 34 5.58 -11.61 -15.58
N THR A 35 4.68 -12.59 -15.55
CA THR A 35 3.32 -12.42 -16.07
C THR A 35 2.40 -11.94 -14.96
N VAL A 36 1.84 -10.73 -15.11
CA VAL A 36 0.86 -10.16 -14.19
C VAL A 36 -0.54 -10.56 -14.63
N VAL A 37 -1.29 -11.20 -13.73
CA VAL A 37 -2.68 -11.58 -13.95
C VAL A 37 -3.56 -10.78 -13.00
N LYS A 38 -4.43 -9.93 -13.55
CA LYS A 38 -5.38 -9.15 -12.77
C LYS A 38 -6.49 -10.08 -12.25
N GLY A 39 -6.68 -10.10 -10.94
CA GLY A 39 -7.59 -11.02 -10.26
C GLY A 39 -9.05 -10.56 -10.17
N GLY A 40 -9.38 -9.33 -10.61
CA GLY A 40 -10.73 -8.77 -10.52
C GLY A 40 -10.81 -7.33 -10.96
N GLU A 41 -11.89 -6.66 -10.55
CA GLU A 41 -12.10 -5.23 -10.79
C GLU A 41 -11.13 -4.36 -10.00
N ASP A 42 -10.96 -3.10 -10.44
CA ASP A 42 -10.12 -2.12 -9.76
C ASP A 42 -10.92 -1.46 -8.64
N PHE A 43 -10.63 -1.88 -7.42
CA PHE A 43 -11.21 -1.26 -6.23
C PHE A 43 -10.24 -0.23 -5.64
N ALA A 44 -10.77 0.95 -5.31
CA ALA A 44 -10.05 1.90 -4.48
C ALA A 44 -9.80 1.25 -3.12
N MET A 45 -8.55 1.19 -2.70
CA MET A 45 -8.18 0.72 -1.38
C MET A 45 -8.71 1.69 -0.31
N SER A 46 -8.09 1.88 0.78
CA SER A 46 -8.52 2.85 1.79
C SER A 46 -8.39 4.30 1.28
N GLY A 47 -9.28 5.19 1.71
CA GLY A 47 -9.12 6.64 1.56
C GLY A 47 -7.97 7.22 2.37
N THR A 48 -7.28 6.39 3.16
CA THR A 48 -6.09 6.76 3.91
C THR A 48 -4.84 6.28 3.19
N VAL A 49 -3.88 7.19 3.04
CA VAL A 49 -2.57 6.86 2.47
C VAL A 49 -1.75 6.11 3.50
N SER A 50 -1.12 5.02 3.10
CA SER A 50 -0.27 4.23 4.00
C SER A 50 1.08 4.87 4.31
N GLY A 51 1.56 5.79 3.48
CA GLY A 51 2.78 6.57 3.68
C GLY A 51 2.43 8.01 4.06
N ASN A 52 2.58 8.37 5.33
CA ASN A 52 2.27 9.73 5.80
C ASN A 52 3.53 10.43 6.29
N TRP A 53 3.67 11.69 5.90
CA TRP A 53 4.66 12.59 6.46
C TRP A 53 3.99 13.45 7.53
N ALA A 54 4.66 13.64 8.66
CA ALA A 54 4.13 14.40 9.77
C ALA A 54 5.17 15.38 10.31
N ILE A 55 4.72 16.58 10.68
CA ILE A 55 5.51 17.54 11.45
C ILE A 55 5.29 17.24 12.92
N THR A 56 6.37 16.95 13.64
CA THR A 56 6.28 16.59 15.05
C THR A 56 6.08 17.82 15.93
N ILE A 57 5.47 17.62 17.11
CA ILE A 57 5.27 18.68 18.10
C ILE A 57 6.59 19.28 18.63
N ASN A 58 7.70 18.56 18.47
CA ASN A 58 9.02 18.99 18.96
C ASN A 58 9.77 19.89 17.96
N THR A 59 9.14 20.27 16.83
CA THR A 59 9.80 21.17 15.88
C THR A 59 9.83 22.60 16.43
N ASP A 60 10.98 23.26 16.34
CA ASP A 60 11.15 24.67 16.78
C ASP A 60 10.51 25.64 15.79
N ASP A 61 10.44 25.29 14.50
CA ASP A 61 9.83 26.10 13.43
C ASP A 61 8.88 25.26 12.58
N PRO A 62 7.60 25.16 12.97
CA PRO A 62 6.60 24.39 12.21
C PRO A 62 6.28 25.01 10.84
N VAL A 63 6.52 26.33 10.67
CA VAL A 63 6.29 27.00 9.39
C VAL A 63 7.37 26.61 8.38
N ALA A 64 8.64 26.65 8.77
CA ALA A 64 9.74 26.19 7.92
C ALA A 64 9.61 24.68 7.60
N ALA A 65 9.21 23.88 8.59
CA ALA A 65 8.96 22.46 8.38
C ALA A 65 7.83 22.20 7.35
N MET A 66 6.73 22.98 7.42
CA MET A 66 5.64 22.91 6.44
C MET A 66 6.07 23.39 5.05
N GLN A 67 6.88 24.46 4.97
CA GLN A 67 7.43 24.94 3.69
C GLN A 67 8.32 23.87 3.04
N TYR A 68 9.17 23.20 3.82
CA TYR A 68 9.98 22.09 3.32
C TYR A 68 9.13 20.90 2.87
N LEU A 69 8.11 20.53 3.64
CA LEU A 69 7.19 19.47 3.25
C LEU A 69 6.47 19.82 1.93
N ASN A 70 5.98 21.06 1.80
CA ASN A 70 5.37 21.51 0.55
C ASN A 70 6.37 21.47 -0.63
N PHE A 71 7.62 21.83 -0.41
CA PHE A 71 8.69 21.73 -1.41
C PHE A 71 8.88 20.28 -1.85
N MET A 72 8.92 19.31 -0.92
CA MET A 72 9.00 17.88 -1.23
C MET A 72 7.84 17.39 -2.11
N TYR A 73 6.62 17.91 -1.92
CA TYR A 73 5.46 17.56 -2.74
C TYR A 73 5.44 18.18 -4.14
N THR A 74 6.10 19.32 -4.32
CA THR A 74 5.94 20.15 -5.54
C THR A 74 7.19 20.28 -6.40
N SER A 75 8.37 19.92 -5.87
CA SER A 75 9.64 20.07 -6.61
C SER A 75 9.97 18.83 -7.41
N SER A 76 10.00 18.96 -8.74
CA SER A 76 10.49 17.90 -9.63
C SER A 76 11.97 17.59 -9.39
N GLU A 77 12.79 18.61 -9.15
CA GLU A 77 14.22 18.44 -8.87
C GLU A 77 14.44 17.61 -7.60
N TRP A 78 13.76 17.97 -6.51
CA TRP A 78 13.84 17.20 -5.26
C TRP A 78 13.39 15.75 -5.45
N ASN A 79 12.22 15.53 -6.09
CA ASN A 79 11.68 14.19 -6.30
C ASN A 79 12.55 13.36 -7.24
N THR A 80 13.17 13.97 -8.25
CA THR A 80 14.11 13.29 -9.15
C THR A 80 15.37 12.89 -8.40
N LEU A 81 15.99 13.79 -7.64
CA LEU A 81 17.16 13.49 -6.83
C LEU A 81 16.86 12.40 -5.78
N TYR A 82 15.73 12.51 -5.09
CA TYR A 82 15.33 11.53 -4.07
C TYR A 82 15.07 10.14 -4.65
N ASN A 83 14.44 10.03 -5.81
CA ASN A 83 14.09 8.74 -6.41
C ASN A 83 15.22 8.13 -7.24
N TRP A 84 15.98 8.95 -7.94
CA TRP A 84 16.90 8.48 -8.97
C TRP A 84 18.37 8.80 -8.69
N GLY A 85 18.65 9.76 -7.80
CA GLY A 85 20.01 10.27 -7.59
C GLY A 85 20.43 11.32 -8.61
N GLU A 86 21.71 11.35 -8.98
CA GLU A 86 22.31 12.33 -9.88
C GLU A 86 22.33 11.80 -11.32
N GLU A 87 21.78 12.59 -12.26
CA GLU A 87 21.75 12.23 -13.68
C GLU A 87 23.19 12.13 -14.24
N GLY A 88 23.47 11.07 -14.97
CA GLY A 88 24.78 10.75 -15.50
C GLY A 88 25.71 10.02 -14.51
N VAL A 89 25.35 9.96 -13.23
CA VAL A 89 26.09 9.23 -12.18
C VAL A 89 25.30 8.01 -11.72
N ASP A 90 24.09 8.21 -11.24
CA ASP A 90 23.24 7.15 -10.71
C ASP A 90 22.21 6.66 -11.73
N PHE A 91 21.69 7.57 -12.57
CA PHE A 91 20.72 7.24 -13.60
C PHE A 91 20.93 8.04 -14.88
N ASN A 92 20.30 7.60 -15.98
CA ASN A 92 20.17 8.34 -17.22
C ASN A 92 18.70 8.46 -17.62
N VAL A 93 18.36 9.56 -18.30
CA VAL A 93 17.05 9.69 -18.94
C VAL A 93 17.07 9.01 -20.29
N VAL A 94 16.29 7.96 -20.46
CA VAL A 94 16.16 7.17 -21.68
C VAL A 94 14.73 7.20 -22.18
N GLY A 95 14.48 7.89 -23.28
CA GLY A 95 13.13 7.98 -23.86
C GLY A 95 12.08 8.63 -22.94
N GLY A 96 12.49 9.50 -22.02
CA GLY A 96 11.60 10.16 -21.06
C GLY A 96 11.32 9.35 -19.78
N THR A 97 12.07 8.27 -19.56
CA THR A 97 12.03 7.44 -18.35
C THR A 97 13.40 7.40 -17.69
N ALA A 98 13.47 7.14 -16.38
CA ALA A 98 14.72 7.06 -15.63
C ALA A 98 15.22 5.61 -15.59
N GLN A 99 16.44 5.39 -16.03
CA GLN A 99 17.12 4.12 -15.99
C GLN A 99 18.38 4.23 -15.12
N PHE A 100 18.48 3.42 -14.07
CA PHE A 100 19.70 3.34 -13.27
C PHE A 100 20.90 2.91 -14.12
N VAL A 101 22.05 3.52 -13.86
CA VAL A 101 23.31 3.04 -14.45
C VAL A 101 23.70 1.71 -13.78
N GLU A 102 24.47 0.90 -14.50
CA GLU A 102 24.97 -0.36 -13.97
C GLU A 102 25.85 -0.10 -12.73
N ASN A 103 25.54 -0.77 -11.63
CA ASN A 103 26.22 -0.63 -10.34
C ASN A 103 26.11 0.79 -9.71
N ALA A 104 25.03 1.53 -9.96
CA ALA A 104 24.76 2.78 -9.26
C ALA A 104 24.85 2.59 -7.73
N GLU A 105 25.59 3.45 -7.05
CA GLU A 105 25.69 3.41 -5.58
C GLU A 105 24.40 3.86 -4.93
N TYR A 106 23.69 4.83 -5.54
CA TYR A 106 22.35 5.23 -5.13
C TYR A 106 21.32 4.50 -5.98
N ASN A 107 20.47 3.71 -5.35
CA ASN A 107 19.35 3.02 -5.99
C ASN A 107 18.16 2.95 -5.03
N HIS A 108 17.30 3.97 -5.09
CA HIS A 108 16.08 4.05 -4.30
C HIS A 108 14.87 3.66 -5.15
N ALA A 109 14.68 2.38 -5.41
CA ALA A 109 13.62 1.85 -6.27
C ALA A 109 12.19 1.92 -5.67
N MET A 110 11.94 2.81 -4.70
CA MET A 110 10.68 2.91 -3.97
C MET A 110 10.00 4.27 -4.17
N GLN A 111 9.70 4.65 -5.40
CA GLN A 111 9.10 5.94 -5.77
C GLN A 111 7.84 6.29 -4.96
N TRP A 112 7.04 5.29 -4.60
CA TRP A 112 5.82 5.45 -3.80
C TRP A 112 6.06 5.98 -2.37
N THR A 113 7.30 5.98 -1.89
CA THR A 113 7.67 6.59 -0.60
C THR A 113 7.93 8.09 -0.69
N ALA A 114 8.14 8.60 -1.91
CA ALA A 114 8.33 10.03 -2.12
C ALA A 114 7.00 10.78 -2.02
N PRO A 115 6.97 11.96 -1.39
CA PRO A 115 5.76 12.77 -1.28
C PRO A 115 5.15 13.15 -2.64
N GLY A 116 5.97 13.37 -3.65
CA GLY A 116 5.56 13.80 -4.98
C GLY A 116 6.06 12.89 -6.10
N GLN A 117 5.83 11.57 -6.03
CA GLN A 117 6.30 10.63 -7.06
C GLN A 117 5.89 11.00 -8.50
N PHE A 118 4.77 11.68 -8.67
CA PHE A 118 4.29 12.16 -9.98
C PHE A 118 5.07 13.36 -10.53
N GLN A 119 6.00 13.91 -9.77
CA GLN A 119 6.84 15.05 -10.17
C GLN A 119 8.17 14.61 -10.78
N THR A 120 8.42 13.31 -10.94
CA THR A 120 9.66 12.78 -11.50
C THR A 120 9.40 11.82 -12.65
N TYR A 121 10.48 11.33 -13.27
CA TYR A 121 10.39 10.38 -14.38
C TYR A 121 9.78 9.05 -13.95
N PRO A 122 8.96 8.41 -14.81
CA PRO A 122 8.66 6.99 -14.65
C PRO A 122 9.94 6.14 -14.73
N GLU A 123 9.95 5.01 -14.06
CA GLU A 123 11.02 4.03 -14.17
C GLU A 123 11.12 3.47 -15.60
N TYR A 124 12.34 3.24 -16.06
CA TYR A 124 12.63 2.63 -17.37
C TYR A 124 11.85 1.32 -17.58
N GLY A 125 11.33 1.15 -18.79
CA GLY A 125 10.44 0.04 -19.13
C GLY A 125 8.96 0.38 -19.02
N ASN A 126 8.59 1.47 -18.32
CA ASN A 126 7.24 2.01 -18.33
C ASN A 126 7.01 2.99 -19.48
N SER A 127 5.75 3.29 -19.76
CA SER A 127 5.37 4.38 -20.67
C SER A 127 5.62 5.74 -20.03
N THR A 128 5.89 6.76 -20.85
CA THR A 128 6.08 8.14 -20.39
C THR A 128 4.81 8.80 -19.87
N ASP A 129 3.64 8.25 -20.22
CA ASP A 129 2.32 8.66 -19.72
C ASP A 129 1.86 7.86 -18.49
N LEU A 130 2.78 7.18 -17.80
CA LEU A 130 2.47 6.35 -16.64
C LEU A 130 1.67 7.10 -15.57
N TRP A 131 1.99 8.39 -15.36
CA TRP A 131 1.30 9.18 -14.35
C TRP A 131 -0.14 9.51 -14.73
N ASP A 132 -0.41 9.71 -16.01
CA ASP A 132 -1.77 9.85 -16.55
C ASP A 132 -2.55 8.54 -16.40
N GLN A 133 -1.90 7.38 -16.65
CA GLN A 133 -2.48 6.06 -16.40
C GLN A 133 -2.83 5.84 -14.92
N TYR A 134 -2.00 6.35 -14.00
CA TYR A 134 -2.31 6.29 -12.57
C TYR A 134 -3.51 7.16 -12.19
N ASP A 135 -3.62 8.35 -12.75
CA ASP A 135 -4.75 9.25 -12.51
C ASP A 135 -6.05 8.62 -13.02
N GLU A 136 -6.03 8.09 -14.23
CA GLU A 136 -7.16 7.36 -14.81
C GLU A 136 -7.54 6.13 -13.97
N PHE A 137 -6.56 5.33 -13.58
CA PHE A 137 -6.74 4.13 -12.74
C PHE A 137 -7.39 4.47 -11.39
N ASN A 138 -6.90 5.52 -10.71
CA ASN A 138 -7.43 5.95 -9.42
C ASN A 138 -8.83 6.59 -9.55
N THR A 139 -9.06 7.35 -10.61
CA THR A 139 -10.35 8.01 -10.85
C THR A 139 -11.46 7.00 -11.16
N ASN A 140 -11.13 5.95 -11.94
CA ASN A 140 -12.09 4.93 -12.34
C ASN A 140 -12.25 3.80 -11.31
N ALA A 141 -11.40 3.74 -10.27
CA ALA A 141 -11.48 2.69 -9.26
C ALA A 141 -12.82 2.70 -8.52
N ILE A 142 -13.39 1.52 -8.34
CA ILE A 142 -14.66 1.34 -7.62
C ILE A 142 -14.44 1.66 -6.15
N LYS A 143 -15.21 2.61 -5.62
CA LYS A 143 -15.18 2.98 -4.20
C LYS A 143 -16.26 2.22 -3.45
N SER A 144 -15.90 1.58 -2.34
CA SER A 144 -16.87 0.98 -1.45
C SER A 144 -17.68 2.06 -0.72
N ASP A 145 -18.88 1.72 -0.22
CA ASP A 145 -19.68 2.61 0.62
C ASP A 145 -18.98 3.03 1.91
N ALA A 146 -17.94 2.30 2.32
CA ALA A 146 -17.11 2.59 3.48
C ALA A 146 -15.77 3.26 3.11
N TYR A 147 -15.61 3.73 1.87
CA TYR A 147 -14.40 4.42 1.45
C TYR A 147 -14.15 5.66 2.30
N ALA A 148 -12.95 5.80 2.85
CA ALA A 148 -12.54 6.83 3.79
C ALA A 148 -13.13 6.70 5.23
N PHE A 149 -13.91 5.66 5.54
CA PHE A 149 -14.30 5.39 6.91
C PHE A 149 -13.11 4.90 7.74
N MET A 150 -12.88 5.53 8.88
CA MET A 150 -11.84 5.14 9.83
C MET A 150 -12.48 4.72 11.15
N PHE A 151 -12.29 3.45 11.51
CA PHE A 151 -12.80 2.92 12.76
C PHE A 151 -11.88 3.28 13.94
N ASP A 152 -12.43 3.97 14.96
CA ASP A 152 -11.75 4.16 16.23
C ASP A 152 -11.94 2.95 17.14
N GLN A 153 -10.86 2.22 17.40
CA GLN A 153 -10.87 1.01 18.23
C GLN A 153 -10.86 1.32 19.74
N THR A 154 -10.69 2.58 20.14
CA THR A 154 -10.52 2.96 21.55
C THR A 154 -11.64 2.43 22.46
N PRO A 155 -12.94 2.51 22.08
CA PRO A 155 -14.03 2.03 22.92
C PRO A 155 -14.06 0.51 23.12
N VAL A 156 -13.45 -0.24 22.21
CA VAL A 156 -13.46 -1.73 22.18
C VAL A 156 -12.05 -2.32 22.07
N ARG A 157 -11.06 -1.62 22.61
CA ARG A 157 -9.65 -2.03 22.53
C ARG A 157 -9.38 -3.41 23.13
N ASN A 158 -10.04 -3.75 24.23
CA ASN A 158 -9.88 -5.05 24.88
C ASN A 158 -10.42 -6.17 24.01
N GLU A 159 -11.62 -5.99 23.48
CA GLU A 159 -12.26 -6.92 22.54
C GLU A 159 -11.41 -7.07 21.27
N TYR A 160 -10.95 -5.98 20.69
CA TYR A 160 -10.05 -6.00 19.52
C TYR A 160 -8.81 -6.84 19.77
N THR A 161 -8.14 -6.64 20.91
CA THR A 161 -6.95 -7.40 21.29
C THR A 161 -7.25 -8.89 21.45
N ALA A 162 -8.35 -9.22 22.15
CA ALA A 162 -8.77 -10.61 22.36
C ALA A 162 -9.12 -11.30 21.03
N LEU A 163 -9.87 -10.64 20.17
CA LEU A 163 -10.24 -11.13 18.83
C LEU A 163 -9.01 -11.37 17.95
N ASN A 164 -8.05 -10.44 17.96
CA ASN A 164 -6.80 -10.61 17.21
C ASN A 164 -5.98 -11.79 17.71
N ASN A 165 -5.93 -12.04 19.01
CA ASN A 165 -5.26 -13.21 19.57
C ASN A 165 -5.92 -14.53 19.11
N VAL A 166 -7.25 -14.60 19.11
CA VAL A 166 -7.98 -15.74 18.56
C VAL A 166 -7.67 -15.93 17.09
N TYR A 167 -7.75 -14.87 16.29
CA TYR A 167 -7.42 -14.93 14.87
C TYR A 167 -6.02 -15.49 14.61
N GLN A 168 -5.01 -14.96 15.30
CA GLN A 168 -3.63 -15.42 15.17
C GLN A 168 -3.43 -16.90 15.58
N GLN A 169 -4.21 -17.39 16.52
CA GLN A 169 -4.16 -18.78 16.97
C GLN A 169 -4.60 -19.75 15.88
N TYR A 170 -5.66 -19.42 15.13
CA TYR A 170 -6.30 -20.34 14.19
C TYR A 170 -5.89 -20.14 12.74
N GLN A 171 -5.62 -18.89 12.32
CA GLN A 171 -5.44 -18.50 10.92
C GLN A 171 -4.46 -19.41 10.17
N LYS A 172 -3.22 -19.51 10.66
CA LYS A 172 -2.17 -20.21 9.92
C LYS A 172 -2.43 -21.71 9.78
N SER A 173 -2.97 -22.35 10.80
CA SER A 173 -3.26 -23.79 10.76
C SER A 173 -4.38 -24.12 9.78
N ILE A 174 -5.37 -23.22 9.65
CA ILE A 174 -6.47 -23.36 8.68
C ILE A 174 -6.00 -23.05 7.27
N GLU A 175 -5.35 -21.90 7.06
CA GLU A 175 -4.92 -21.44 5.73
C GLU A 175 -3.88 -22.37 5.07
N PHE A 176 -2.99 -22.96 5.87
CA PHE A 176 -1.99 -23.90 5.36
C PHE A 176 -2.44 -25.37 5.38
N GLY A 177 -3.69 -25.64 5.74
CA GLY A 177 -4.24 -26.98 5.73
C GLY A 177 -3.60 -27.94 6.76
N ALA A 178 -3.07 -27.39 7.86
CA ALA A 178 -2.49 -28.18 8.94
C ALA A 178 -3.56 -28.90 9.80
N VAL A 179 -4.81 -28.46 9.69
CA VAL A 179 -5.98 -29.01 10.36
C VAL A 179 -7.15 -29.13 9.39
N ASP A 180 -8.16 -29.94 9.73
CA ASP A 180 -9.43 -29.94 9.00
C ASP A 180 -10.11 -28.57 9.18
N PRO A 181 -10.37 -27.82 8.10
CA PRO A 181 -10.89 -26.47 8.21
C PRO A 181 -12.33 -26.42 8.76
N ALA A 182 -13.16 -27.41 8.53
CA ALA A 182 -14.55 -27.36 8.93
C ALA A 182 -14.73 -27.33 10.47
N PRO A 183 -14.19 -28.27 11.25
CA PRO A 183 -14.26 -28.19 12.71
C PRO A 183 -13.46 -27.03 13.27
N ALA A 184 -12.27 -26.71 12.72
CA ALA A 184 -11.44 -25.62 13.19
C ALA A 184 -12.12 -24.24 13.03
N LEU A 185 -12.88 -24.01 11.96
CA LEU A 185 -13.67 -22.80 11.77
C LEU A 185 -14.81 -22.68 12.81
N GLU A 186 -15.46 -23.76 13.17
CA GLU A 186 -16.50 -23.73 14.22
C GLU A 186 -15.90 -23.44 15.60
N GLU A 187 -14.74 -24.02 15.92
CA GLU A 187 -14.00 -23.68 17.14
C GLU A 187 -13.55 -22.21 17.15
N MET A 188 -13.02 -21.73 16.04
CA MET A 188 -12.61 -20.31 15.89
C MET A 188 -13.79 -19.36 16.09
N LYS A 189 -14.96 -19.64 15.48
CA LYS A 189 -16.17 -18.82 15.66
C LYS A 189 -16.60 -18.76 17.13
N ALA A 190 -16.67 -19.91 17.81
CA ALA A 190 -17.02 -19.96 19.22
C ALA A 190 -16.02 -19.19 20.11
N ALA A 191 -14.73 -19.24 19.78
CA ALA A 191 -13.69 -18.49 20.48
C ALA A 191 -13.82 -16.97 20.21
N LEU A 192 -14.11 -16.56 18.98
CA LEU A 192 -14.37 -15.16 18.63
C LEU A 192 -15.60 -14.60 19.36
N ASP A 193 -16.70 -15.36 19.41
CA ASP A 193 -17.89 -14.95 20.15
C ASP A 193 -17.57 -14.73 21.64
N SER A 194 -16.82 -15.67 22.23
CA SER A 194 -16.38 -15.57 23.63
C SER A 194 -15.42 -14.39 23.88
N ALA A 195 -14.65 -13.98 22.85
CA ALA A 195 -13.75 -12.83 22.90
C ALA A 195 -14.46 -11.48 22.72
N GLY A 196 -15.78 -11.46 22.50
CA GLY A 196 -16.57 -10.23 22.40
C GLY A 196 -16.80 -9.73 20.97
N TYR A 197 -16.85 -10.65 20.01
CA TYR A 197 -17.06 -10.34 18.59
C TYR A 197 -18.29 -9.45 18.36
N GLN A 198 -19.42 -9.77 18.98
CA GLN A 198 -20.66 -8.99 18.80
C GLN A 198 -20.50 -7.55 19.29
N LYS A 199 -19.90 -7.34 20.46
CA LYS A 199 -19.65 -5.99 21.00
C LYS A 199 -18.75 -5.18 20.07
N TYR A 200 -17.69 -5.80 19.51
CA TYR A 200 -16.81 -5.16 18.54
C TYR A 200 -17.56 -4.77 17.26
N LEU A 201 -18.41 -5.67 16.75
CA LEU A 201 -19.21 -5.44 15.56
C LEU A 201 -20.23 -4.32 15.75
N ASP A 202 -20.93 -4.31 16.86
CA ASP A 202 -21.94 -3.29 17.21
C ASP A 202 -21.30 -1.89 17.26
N GLU A 203 -20.15 -1.76 17.91
CA GLU A 203 -19.41 -0.49 17.96
C GLU A 203 -18.97 -0.04 16.58
N LYS A 204 -18.40 -0.95 15.78
CA LYS A 204 -17.97 -0.64 14.41
C LYS A 204 -19.14 -0.19 13.54
N GLN A 205 -20.29 -0.86 13.68
CA GLN A 205 -21.51 -0.52 12.95
C GLN A 205 -22.06 0.84 13.39
N ALA A 206 -22.03 1.15 14.67
CA ALA A 206 -22.50 2.43 15.20
C ALA A 206 -21.64 3.59 14.66
N GLN A 207 -20.31 3.45 14.68
CA GLN A 207 -19.41 4.46 14.12
C GLN A 207 -19.58 4.61 12.61
N TYR A 208 -19.74 3.51 11.88
CA TYR A 208 -19.98 3.56 10.44
C TYR A 208 -21.29 4.27 10.10
N THR A 209 -22.35 3.98 10.83
CA THR A 209 -23.66 4.64 10.64
C THR A 209 -23.56 6.14 10.90
N ALA A 210 -22.95 6.54 12.01
CA ALA A 210 -22.74 7.94 12.35
C ALA A 210 -21.85 8.67 11.30
N TRP A 211 -20.79 8.00 10.83
CA TRP A 211 -19.93 8.53 9.78
C TRP A 211 -20.71 8.74 8.46
N LYS A 212 -21.54 7.78 8.09
CA LYS A 212 -22.35 7.84 6.86
C LYS A 212 -23.40 8.96 6.93
N GLU A 213 -24.03 9.16 8.07
CA GLU A 213 -24.98 10.27 8.32
C GLU A 213 -24.29 11.64 8.23
N ALA A 214 -23.06 11.75 8.77
CA ALA A 214 -22.30 13.00 8.79
C ALA A 214 -21.72 13.39 7.43
N ASN A 215 -21.39 12.41 6.57
CA ASN A 215 -20.73 12.67 5.28
C ASN A 215 -21.69 12.63 4.08
N GLY A 216 -22.99 12.45 4.31
CA GLY A 216 -23.97 12.23 3.24
C GLY A 216 -23.71 10.87 2.56
N ASN A 217 -24.64 10.38 1.78
CA ASN A 217 -24.41 9.20 0.93
C ASN A 217 -23.37 9.55 -0.16
N ALA A 218 -22.10 9.56 0.20
CA ALA A 218 -21.01 9.78 -0.73
C ALA A 218 -20.80 8.55 -1.63
#